data_bb22cb703225d49431a1e658b7465988
#
_entry.id   bb22cb703225d49431a1e658b7465988
#
_cell.length_a   1.000
_cell.length_b   1.000
_cell.length_c   1.000
_cell.angle_alpha   90.00
_cell.angle_beta   90.00
_cell.angle_gamma   90.00
#
_symmetry.space_group_name_H-M   'P 1'
#
loop_
_entity.id
_entity.type
_entity.pdbx_description
1 polymer ?
#
loop_
_entity_poly.entity_id
_entity_poly.type
_entity_poly.pdbx_seq_one_letter_code
_entity_poly.pdbx_strand_id
1 'polypeptide(L)'
;MNGTNTTEGAYIGSEMFKTHLPEFATKISTALDSHILTWRSLMSNSINTTATAAGYSGWLGCASGWAWTDTNCRLLSEVDVYGSSIWGNAFDVDESNRQLPGFAMNPELIVKLNPENNNRAYWWLCTVASSIFFARVSAYGDAGYTNASTASGVVPKVLFG
;
A
#
# COMPACT_ATOMS: atom_id res chain seq x y z
N MET A 1 -1.34 -0.76 9.66
CA MET A 1 -1.56 0.52 8.96
C MET A 1 -1.79 1.63 9.96
N ASN A 2 -2.78 1.53 10.82
CA ASN A 2 -3.15 2.51 11.84
C ASN A 2 -3.32 1.83 13.20
N GLY A 3 -3.12 2.55 14.30
CA GLY A 3 -3.42 2.06 15.66
C GLY A 3 -4.91 1.85 15.92
N THR A 4 -5.76 2.50 15.12
CA THR A 4 -7.22 2.37 15.17
C THR A 4 -7.77 1.89 13.83
N ASN A 5 -8.98 1.32 13.84
CA ASN A 5 -9.62 0.77 12.65
C ASN A 5 -10.30 1.88 11.82
N THR A 6 -9.50 2.73 11.20
CA THR A 6 -9.94 3.82 10.32
C THR A 6 -8.99 3.99 9.15
N THR A 7 -9.52 4.44 8.03
CA THR A 7 -8.75 4.89 6.85
C THR A 7 -8.92 6.39 6.61
N GLU A 8 -9.33 7.14 7.64
CA GLU A 8 -9.47 8.60 7.56
C GLU A 8 -8.17 9.24 7.07
N GLY A 9 -8.27 10.19 6.14
CA GLY A 9 -7.12 10.77 5.45
C GLY A 9 -6.46 9.85 4.43
N ALA A 10 -7.09 8.71 4.13
CA ALA A 10 -6.64 7.69 3.20
C ALA A 10 -5.20 7.21 3.49
N TYR A 11 -4.39 6.91 2.46
CA TYR A 11 -3.04 6.42 2.67
C TYR A 11 -2.10 7.47 3.26
N ILE A 12 -2.14 8.70 2.75
CA ILE A 12 -1.29 9.79 3.26
C ILE A 12 -1.63 10.11 4.73
N GLY A 13 -2.90 9.93 5.13
CA GLY A 13 -3.35 10.12 6.50
C GLY A 13 -2.91 9.02 7.47
N SER A 14 -2.49 7.86 6.98
CA SER A 14 -2.18 6.69 7.80
C SER A 14 -0.93 6.89 8.67
N GLU A 15 -0.92 6.24 9.83
CA GLU A 15 0.24 6.17 10.73
C GLU A 15 1.43 5.46 10.04
N MET A 16 1.15 4.47 9.20
CA MET A 16 2.16 3.80 8.38
C MET A 16 2.94 4.81 7.54
N PHE A 17 2.24 5.67 6.79
CA PHE A 17 2.88 6.64 5.92
C PHE A 17 3.58 7.76 6.70
N LYS A 18 2.95 8.27 7.77
CA LYS A 18 3.46 9.42 8.52
C LYS A 18 4.62 9.10 9.46
N THR A 19 4.66 7.87 9.97
CA THR A 19 5.57 7.51 11.06
C THR A 19 6.48 6.33 10.66
N HIS A 20 5.89 5.19 10.33
CA HIS A 20 6.68 3.95 10.20
C HIS A 20 7.55 3.91 8.95
N LEU A 21 7.06 4.39 7.81
CA LEU A 21 7.86 4.38 6.57
C LEU A 21 9.04 5.36 6.59
N PRO A 22 8.94 6.57 7.12
CA PRO A 22 10.10 7.44 7.32
C PRO A 22 11.17 6.85 8.25
N GLU A 23 10.75 6.21 9.35
CA GLU A 23 11.68 5.50 10.24
C GLU A 23 12.37 4.33 9.53
N PHE A 24 11.61 3.58 8.73
CA PHE A 24 12.15 2.47 7.95
C PHE A 24 13.13 2.96 6.88
N ALA A 25 12.82 4.04 6.17
CA ALA A 25 13.71 4.66 5.19
C ALA A 25 15.05 5.06 5.82
N THR A 26 15.00 5.67 7.01
CA THR A 26 16.21 6.02 7.77
C THR A 26 17.05 4.80 8.11
N LYS A 27 16.41 3.72 8.58
CA LYS A 27 17.11 2.47 8.92
C LYS A 27 17.77 1.82 7.69
N ILE A 28 17.08 1.80 6.54
CA ILE A 28 17.64 1.26 5.29
C ILE A 28 18.81 2.09 4.83
N SER A 29 18.67 3.41 4.78
CA SER A 29 19.75 4.31 4.37
C SER A 29 21.01 4.11 5.22
N THR A 30 20.85 3.98 6.53
CA THR A 30 21.94 3.71 7.46
C THR A 30 22.57 2.33 7.24
N ALA A 31 21.74 1.29 7.07
CA ALA A 31 22.21 -0.09 6.95
C ALA A 31 22.95 -0.36 5.62
N LEU A 32 22.59 0.33 4.56
CA LEU A 32 23.16 0.13 3.23
C LEU A 32 24.21 1.21 2.87
N ASP A 33 24.49 2.16 3.77
CA ASP A 33 25.34 3.33 3.49
C ASP A 33 25.01 3.96 2.13
N SER A 34 23.72 4.12 1.86
CA SER A 34 23.21 4.53 0.56
C SER A 34 22.24 5.70 0.68
N HIS A 35 22.17 6.50 -0.38
CA HIS A 35 21.21 7.57 -0.45
C HIS A 35 19.89 7.07 -1.00
N ILE A 36 18.83 7.26 -0.22
CA ILE A 36 17.47 7.05 -0.68
C ILE A 36 16.99 8.34 -1.32
N LEU A 37 16.58 8.23 -2.57
CA LEU A 37 16.07 9.38 -3.33
C LEU A 37 14.64 9.72 -2.89
N THR A 38 14.35 11.02 -2.87
CA THR A 38 12.98 11.52 -2.79
C THR A 38 12.39 11.58 -4.20
N TRP A 39 11.17 11.08 -4.35
CA TRP A 39 10.41 11.20 -5.60
C TRP A 39 9.00 11.66 -5.34
N ARG A 40 8.36 12.14 -6.36
CA ARG A 40 6.97 12.58 -6.30
C ARG A 40 6.04 11.45 -6.71
N SER A 41 5.07 11.12 -5.87
CA SER A 41 4.10 10.05 -6.09
C SER A 41 2.67 10.57 -5.90
N LEU A 42 1.76 10.11 -6.75
CA LEU A 42 0.33 10.37 -6.60
C LEU A 42 -0.24 9.35 -5.62
N MET A 43 -0.78 9.82 -4.50
CA MET A 43 -1.27 8.96 -3.41
C MET A 43 -2.63 9.44 -2.91
N SER A 44 -3.47 8.51 -2.45
CA SER A 44 -4.79 8.83 -1.91
C SER A 44 -4.68 9.63 -0.61
N ASN A 45 -5.46 10.73 -0.50
CA ASN A 45 -5.46 11.66 0.63
C ASN A 45 -6.81 11.86 1.29
N SER A 46 -7.88 11.33 0.70
CA SER A 46 -9.22 11.42 1.27
C SER A 46 -10.06 10.20 0.94
N ILE A 47 -11.09 9.97 1.75
CA ILE A 47 -12.07 8.91 1.57
C ILE A 47 -13.48 9.49 1.48
N ASN A 48 -14.35 8.78 0.77
CA ASN A 48 -15.77 9.04 0.77
C ASN A 48 -16.50 7.92 1.54
N THR A 49 -16.92 8.23 2.75
CA THR A 49 -17.62 7.27 3.63
C THR A 49 -19.06 7.03 3.23
N THR A 50 -19.63 7.89 2.36
CA THR A 50 -21.02 7.80 1.89
C THR A 50 -21.15 7.18 0.50
N ALA A 51 -20.01 6.90 -0.18
CA ALA A 51 -20.02 6.28 -1.49
C ALA A 51 -20.50 4.83 -1.36
N THR A 52 -21.77 4.62 -1.48
CA THR A 52 -22.28 3.39 -2.08
C THR A 52 -21.93 3.48 -3.55
N ALA A 53 -20.87 2.81 -3.98
CA ALA A 53 -20.66 2.61 -5.40
C ALA A 53 -21.94 2.01 -5.97
N ALA A 54 -22.51 2.64 -7.00
CA ALA A 54 -23.76 2.22 -7.57
C ALA A 54 -23.72 0.72 -7.90
N GLY A 55 -24.47 -0.08 -7.19
CA GLY A 55 -24.57 -1.54 -7.39
C GLY A 55 -23.67 -2.44 -6.54
N TYR A 56 -22.74 -1.90 -5.77
CA TYR A 56 -21.92 -2.65 -4.82
C TYR A 56 -22.05 -2.05 -3.43
N SER A 57 -22.59 -2.81 -2.53
CA SER A 57 -22.78 -2.43 -1.13
C SER A 57 -21.46 -2.09 -0.45
N GLY A 58 -21.05 -0.84 -0.48
CA GLY A 58 -20.08 -0.23 0.43
C GLY A 58 -18.65 -0.80 0.50
N TRP A 59 -18.22 -1.65 -0.44
CA TRP A 59 -17.05 -2.49 -0.28
C TRP A 59 -15.84 -2.13 -1.14
N LEU A 60 -15.99 -1.36 -2.19
CA LEU A 60 -14.89 -1.15 -3.12
C LEU A 60 -14.56 0.33 -3.27
N GLY A 61 -13.28 0.64 -2.98
CA GLY A 61 -12.67 1.87 -3.41
C GLY A 61 -13.27 3.14 -2.83
N CYS A 62 -13.17 3.33 -1.53
CA CYS A 62 -13.65 4.57 -0.95
C CYS A 62 -12.65 5.74 -1.03
N ALA A 63 -11.47 5.56 -1.59
CA ALA A 63 -10.58 6.68 -1.89
C ALA A 63 -11.29 7.66 -2.84
N SER A 64 -11.32 8.94 -2.49
CA SER A 64 -12.08 9.98 -3.20
C SER A 64 -11.24 11.18 -3.60
N GLY A 65 -10.00 11.24 -3.20
CA GLY A 65 -9.06 12.28 -3.59
C GLY A 65 -7.62 11.80 -3.56
N TRP A 66 -6.79 12.46 -4.37
CA TRP A 66 -5.36 12.14 -4.51
C TRP A 66 -4.54 13.41 -4.51
N ALA A 67 -3.33 13.31 -4.00
CA ALA A 67 -2.36 14.41 -4.01
C ALA A 67 -0.99 13.92 -4.46
N TRP A 68 -0.31 14.75 -5.24
CA TRP A 68 1.11 14.60 -5.51
C TRP A 68 1.90 14.91 -4.24
N THR A 69 2.58 13.90 -3.71
CA THR A 69 3.29 13.99 -2.44
C THR A 69 4.73 13.53 -2.62
N ASP A 70 5.66 14.30 -2.10
CA ASP A 70 7.07 13.91 -2.07
C ASP A 70 7.28 12.84 -0.99
N THR A 71 7.95 11.77 -1.36
CA THR A 71 8.25 10.65 -0.46
C THR A 71 9.58 10.01 -0.82
N ASN A 72 10.23 9.40 0.15
CA ASN A 72 11.42 8.56 -0.05
C ASN A 72 11.14 7.08 0.24
N CYS A 73 9.92 6.78 0.72
CA CYS A 73 9.49 5.43 1.02
C CYS A 73 7.96 5.36 1.01
N ARG A 74 7.38 4.41 0.27
CA ARG A 74 5.94 4.15 0.31
C ARG A 74 5.65 2.65 0.23
N LEU A 75 4.44 2.25 0.56
CA LEU A 75 3.97 0.90 0.27
C LEU A 75 3.68 0.78 -1.24
N LEU A 76 3.71 -0.46 -1.73
CA LEU A 76 3.25 -0.80 -3.06
C LEU A 76 1.72 -0.67 -3.14
N SER A 77 1.21 -0.32 -4.31
CA SER A 77 -0.23 -0.34 -4.61
C SER A 77 -0.64 -1.70 -5.20
N GLU A 78 -1.94 -1.93 -5.33
CA GLU A 78 -2.44 -3.09 -6.08
C GLU A 78 -1.98 -3.07 -7.54
N VAL A 79 -1.91 -1.88 -8.15
CA VAL A 79 -1.43 -1.72 -9.53
C VAL A 79 0.05 -2.09 -9.63
N ASP A 80 0.89 -1.69 -8.66
CA ASP A 80 2.30 -2.10 -8.62
C ASP A 80 2.45 -3.64 -8.60
N VAL A 81 1.58 -4.34 -7.89
CA VAL A 81 1.69 -5.79 -7.65
C VAL A 81 0.95 -6.62 -8.69
N TYR A 82 -0.27 -6.23 -9.06
CA TYR A 82 -1.18 -7.04 -9.89
C TYR A 82 -1.45 -6.43 -11.27
N GLY A 83 -1.02 -5.19 -11.52
CA GLY A 83 -1.27 -4.47 -12.78
C GLY A 83 -2.65 -3.84 -12.87
N SER A 84 -3.49 -3.99 -11.87
CA SER A 84 -4.84 -3.41 -11.80
C SER A 84 -5.27 -3.17 -10.36
N SER A 85 -6.21 -2.25 -10.17
CA SER A 85 -6.93 -2.12 -8.90
C SER A 85 -7.95 -3.26 -8.77
N ILE A 86 -8.03 -3.88 -7.61
CA ILE A 86 -8.92 -5.02 -7.30
C ILE A 86 -9.90 -4.60 -6.20
N TRP A 87 -9.39 -4.12 -5.07
CA TRP A 87 -10.17 -3.66 -3.91
C TRP A 87 -10.21 -2.14 -3.80
N GLY A 88 -9.31 -1.45 -4.47
CA GLY A 88 -9.27 0.00 -4.53
C GLY A 88 -10.28 0.57 -5.53
N ASN A 89 -10.32 1.90 -5.61
CA ASN A 89 -11.09 2.60 -6.61
C ASN A 89 -10.52 2.29 -8.02
N ALA A 90 -11.39 2.09 -9.00
CA ALA A 90 -10.97 1.90 -10.41
C ALA A 90 -10.16 3.09 -10.97
N PHE A 91 -10.20 4.23 -10.29
CA PHE A 91 -9.41 5.43 -10.59
C PHE A 91 -8.20 5.62 -9.66
N ASP A 92 -7.85 4.61 -8.84
CA ASP A 92 -6.59 4.61 -8.11
C ASP A 92 -5.45 4.61 -9.12
N VAL A 93 -5.12 5.79 -9.58
CA VAL A 93 -3.98 6.05 -10.43
C VAL A 93 -2.77 6.22 -9.52
N ASP A 94 -1.91 5.28 -9.60
CA ASP A 94 -0.56 5.47 -9.16
C ASP A 94 0.30 5.93 -10.38
N GLU A 95 1.49 6.40 -10.09
CA GLU A 95 2.41 6.98 -11.06
C GLU A 95 2.78 6.07 -12.24
N SER A 96 2.54 4.77 -12.16
CA SER A 96 2.97 3.81 -13.17
C SER A 96 1.85 3.22 -14.02
N ASN A 97 0.63 3.20 -13.57
CA ASN A 97 -0.53 2.57 -14.23
C ASN A 97 -0.28 1.15 -14.76
N ARG A 98 0.70 0.45 -14.21
CA ARG A 98 1.08 -0.89 -14.64
C ARG A 98 1.83 -1.64 -13.52
N GLN A 99 1.76 -2.96 -13.63
CA GLN A 99 2.50 -3.86 -12.76
C GLN A 99 4.01 -3.61 -12.84
N LEU A 100 4.68 -3.63 -11.69
CA LEU A 100 6.14 -3.57 -11.66
C LEU A 100 6.74 -4.79 -12.37
N PRO A 101 7.74 -4.59 -13.23
CA PRO A 101 8.33 -5.67 -14.03
C PRO A 101 8.79 -6.88 -13.20
N GLY A 102 9.26 -6.65 -11.96
CA GLY A 102 9.64 -7.73 -11.06
C GLY A 102 8.50 -8.71 -10.79
N PHE A 103 7.29 -8.21 -10.49
CA PHE A 103 6.13 -9.07 -10.24
C PHE A 103 5.53 -9.64 -11.53
N ALA A 104 5.60 -8.89 -12.64
CA ALA A 104 5.10 -9.37 -13.93
C ALA A 104 5.91 -10.55 -14.45
N MET A 105 7.24 -10.52 -14.29
CA MET A 105 8.13 -11.58 -14.75
C MET A 105 8.28 -12.74 -13.74
N ASN A 106 8.11 -12.47 -12.45
CA ASN A 106 8.30 -13.44 -11.37
C ASN A 106 7.13 -13.35 -10.37
N PRO A 107 5.96 -13.92 -10.70
CA PRO A 107 4.77 -13.85 -9.84
C PRO A 107 4.98 -14.46 -8.44
N GLU A 108 5.92 -15.38 -8.27
CA GLU A 108 6.28 -15.95 -6.98
C GLU A 108 6.83 -14.90 -5.99
N LEU A 109 7.35 -13.78 -6.47
CA LEU A 109 7.79 -12.67 -5.62
C LEU A 109 6.64 -11.98 -4.87
N ILE A 110 5.40 -12.23 -5.26
CA ILE A 110 4.21 -11.70 -4.56
C ILE A 110 4.09 -12.35 -3.16
N VAL A 111 4.44 -13.63 -3.05
CA VAL A 111 4.45 -14.33 -1.75
C VAL A 111 5.68 -13.93 -0.95
N LYS A 112 5.47 -13.47 0.27
CA LYS A 112 6.55 -13.11 1.20
C LYS A 112 6.59 -14.07 2.37
N LEU A 113 7.79 -14.24 2.92
CA LEU A 113 8.00 -15.02 4.13
C LEU A 113 8.29 -14.08 5.30
N ASN A 114 7.78 -14.42 6.46
CA ASN A 114 8.17 -13.78 7.70
C ASN A 114 9.60 -14.25 8.06
N PRO A 115 10.58 -13.34 8.20
CA PRO A 115 11.97 -13.71 8.45
C PRO A 115 12.19 -14.39 9.80
N GLU A 116 11.27 -14.22 10.76
CA GLU A 116 11.42 -14.79 12.11
C GLU A 116 11.07 -16.27 12.16
N ASN A 117 10.12 -16.73 11.35
CA ASN A 117 9.59 -18.10 11.42
C ASN A 117 9.48 -18.81 10.07
N ASN A 118 9.88 -18.14 8.99
CA ASN A 118 9.84 -18.63 7.61
C ASN A 118 8.44 -19.05 7.11
N ASN A 119 7.39 -18.62 7.79
CA ASN A 119 6.02 -18.83 7.34
C ASN A 119 5.62 -17.77 6.30
N ARG A 120 4.69 -18.13 5.41
CA ARG A 120 4.10 -17.16 4.48
C ARG A 120 3.41 -16.04 5.24
N ALA A 121 3.66 -14.79 4.83
CA ALA A 121 3.19 -13.61 5.51
C ALA A 121 2.18 -12.81 4.67
N TYR A 122 1.20 -12.23 5.35
CA TYR A 122 0.38 -11.16 4.80
C TYR A 122 1.18 -9.86 4.83
N TRP A 123 1.00 -9.00 3.82
CA TRP A 123 1.67 -7.71 3.81
C TRP A 123 0.81 -6.60 3.19
N TRP A 124 0.99 -5.38 3.69
CA TRP A 124 0.17 -4.23 3.38
C TRP A 124 0.44 -3.64 2.00
N LEU A 125 -0.65 -3.16 1.37
CA LEU A 125 -0.65 -2.28 0.21
C LEU A 125 -1.13 -0.87 0.63
N CYS A 126 -0.79 0.15 -0.17
CA CYS A 126 -1.24 1.52 0.08
C CYS A 126 -2.70 1.76 -0.35
N THR A 127 -3.31 0.84 -1.04
CA THR A 127 -4.65 0.95 -1.61
C THR A 127 -5.72 0.93 -0.51
N VAL A 128 -6.62 1.90 -0.54
CA VAL A 128 -7.75 2.02 0.39
C VAL A 128 -8.93 1.23 -0.14
N ALA A 129 -9.32 0.18 0.58
CA ALA A 129 -10.44 -0.69 0.19
C ALA A 129 -11.80 -0.19 0.72
N SER A 130 -11.85 0.35 1.95
CA SER A 130 -13.06 0.94 2.53
C SER A 130 -12.73 1.94 3.64
N SER A 131 -13.73 2.49 4.31
CA SER A 131 -13.55 3.42 5.43
C SER A 131 -12.80 2.84 6.64
N ILE A 132 -12.63 1.53 6.68
CA ILE A 132 -11.94 0.81 7.78
C ILE A 132 -10.93 -0.23 7.28
N PHE A 133 -10.84 -0.46 5.96
CA PHE A 133 -9.99 -1.49 5.36
C PHE A 133 -8.95 -0.90 4.42
N PHE A 134 -7.73 -1.38 4.54
CA PHE A 134 -6.71 -1.28 3.49
C PHE A 134 -6.54 -2.61 2.77
N ALA A 135 -6.15 -2.56 1.51
CA ALA A 135 -5.77 -3.74 0.75
C ALA A 135 -4.46 -4.34 1.30
N ARG A 136 -4.33 -5.64 1.14
CA ARG A 136 -3.12 -6.40 1.48
C ARG A 136 -2.94 -7.56 0.51
N VAL A 137 -1.75 -8.08 0.45
CA VAL A 137 -1.47 -9.38 -0.17
C VAL A 137 -1.67 -10.47 0.88
N SER A 138 -2.35 -11.54 0.50
CA SER A 138 -2.54 -12.71 1.36
C SER A 138 -1.24 -13.53 1.47
N ALA A 139 -1.22 -14.47 2.40
CA ALA A 139 -0.13 -15.45 2.53
C ALA A 139 0.06 -16.34 1.28
N TYR A 140 -0.92 -16.38 0.40
CA TYR A 140 -0.89 -17.17 -0.85
C TYR A 140 -0.63 -16.33 -2.10
N GLY A 141 -0.50 -15.00 -1.95
CA GLY A 141 -0.25 -14.07 -3.04
C GLY A 141 -1.52 -13.42 -3.61
N ASP A 142 -2.70 -13.76 -3.10
CA ASP A 142 -3.95 -13.18 -3.58
C ASP A 142 -4.14 -11.76 -3.03
N ALA A 143 -4.84 -10.92 -3.80
CA ALA A 143 -5.31 -9.63 -3.32
C ALA A 143 -6.41 -9.83 -2.27
N GLY A 144 -6.27 -9.20 -1.13
CA GLY A 144 -7.22 -9.21 -0.04
C GLY A 144 -7.30 -7.85 0.65
N TYR A 145 -8.09 -7.76 1.68
CA TYR A 145 -8.19 -6.57 2.54
C TYR A 145 -8.35 -6.98 4.01
N THR A 146 -8.10 -6.05 4.90
CA THR A 146 -8.31 -6.27 6.33
C THR A 146 -8.42 -4.93 7.07
N ASN A 147 -8.84 -5.00 8.33
CA ASN A 147 -8.95 -3.85 9.23
C ASN A 147 -7.64 -3.05 9.28
N ALA A 148 -7.73 -1.74 9.19
CA ALA A 148 -6.58 -0.84 9.23
C ALA A 148 -5.68 -1.03 10.46
N SER A 149 -6.23 -1.52 11.57
CA SER A 149 -5.51 -1.81 12.81
C SER A 149 -4.88 -3.21 12.89
N THR A 150 -5.08 -4.05 11.88
CA THR A 150 -4.49 -5.41 11.87
C THR A 150 -2.97 -5.33 11.68
N ALA A 151 -2.23 -6.18 12.36
CA ALA A 151 -0.80 -6.37 12.11
C ALA A 151 -0.58 -7.17 10.81
N SER A 152 0.30 -6.68 9.95
CA SER A 152 0.73 -7.36 8.72
C SER A 152 2.14 -6.91 8.36
N GLY A 153 2.84 -7.67 7.53
CA GLY A 153 4.16 -7.32 7.04
C GLY A 153 4.15 -6.02 6.21
N VAL A 154 5.34 -5.51 5.98
CA VAL A 154 5.58 -4.30 5.19
C VAL A 154 6.56 -4.61 4.07
N VAL A 155 6.20 -4.29 2.83
CA VAL A 155 7.06 -4.38 1.65
C VAL A 155 7.12 -2.99 1.02
N PRO A 156 8.11 -2.18 1.40
CA PRO A 156 8.20 -0.82 0.94
C PRO A 156 8.87 -0.71 -0.44
N LYS A 157 8.52 0.35 -1.16
CA LYS A 157 9.22 0.84 -2.35
C LYS A 157 10.13 1.99 -1.95
N VAL A 158 11.39 1.88 -2.31
CA VAL A 158 12.41 2.93 -2.15
C VAL A 158 13.20 3.03 -3.46
N LEU A 159 13.76 4.20 -3.74
CA LEU A 159 14.65 4.43 -4.87
C LEU A 159 16.05 4.79 -4.33
N PHE A 160 17.06 4.23 -4.94
CA PHE A 160 18.46 4.47 -4.61
C PHE A 160 19.13 5.27 -5.72
N GLY A 161 20.07 6.16 -5.35
CA GLY A 161 20.89 6.94 -6.27
C GLY A 161 22.25 7.27 -5.69
#